data_fc7d71f7eafb736e0e5df739587e203d
#
_entry.id   fc7d71f7eafb736e0e5df739587e203d
#
_cell.length_a   1.000
_cell.length_b   1.000
_cell.length_c   1.000
_cell.angle_alpha   90.00
_cell.angle_beta   90.00
_cell.angle_gamma   90.00
#
_symmetry.space_group_name_H-M   'P 1'
#
loop_
_entity.id
_entity.type
_entity.pdbx_description
1 polymer ?
#
loop_
_entity_poly.entity_id
_entity_poly.type
_entity_poly.pdbx_seq_one_letter_code
_entity_poly.pdbx_strand_id
1 'polypeptide(L)'
;MRGLARGLDGAALVLAALAVAVLAAGRVRLGGVTLERAEDLVVVLALVVGARLALAPVALPRISPRALVAGGVAIYVLAMGVVVVTRHVALRTHALDLGYYIQVVWNLAHGNGARVTLPPMHAWGDHFSPILYVFVPLGWLAPGASALLLAQTLIFAAGALPMAAFAARRLGDARLGAGFALLYLSSPTLHGINVRDIHPAAFAIPLLITAAWAVDAGRPAWAAVAVVAALAGREDAAIAGVGFGVWLALARRRWAVGAAVAVACVALLWLDMNVLMPHFRGEPYPHLVKRYAYLGETLPEVLASVVVRPWRWARVVFTPEKALYLLALLAPLGLLPLAAPGAAAAALPGLAVNLLSTDAFLFHHRTPYQAFVLPFLMLAAVEGFATLREAAWWPRRIPRVAPLVAAGVVAVVLASRTVNELGVSKWALGPEQRAAHALMTRVPPLIPVSVNERLVPHLATRAECYIFPAGVDRAQWVLDRESSITREKVGGFEVVAREQGWALLRRGS
;
A
#
# COMPACT_ATOMS: atom_id res chain seq x y z
N MET A 1 20.16 38.11 -0.82
CA MET A 1 19.37 36.98 -1.36
C MET A 1 20.20 35.98 -2.18
N ARG A 2 21.00 36.40 -3.21
CA ARG A 2 21.82 35.46 -4.02
C ARG A 2 22.85 34.65 -3.20
N GLY A 3 23.49 35.24 -2.20
CA GLY A 3 24.44 34.56 -1.30
C GLY A 3 23.74 33.46 -0.47
N LEU A 4 22.60 33.77 0.14
CA LEU A 4 21.80 32.82 0.91
C LEU A 4 21.31 31.66 0.05
N ALA A 5 20.86 31.93 -1.17
CA ALA A 5 20.42 30.89 -2.10
C ALA A 5 21.56 29.91 -2.44
N ARG A 6 22.77 30.40 -2.72
CA ARG A 6 23.96 29.53 -2.94
C ARG A 6 24.35 28.74 -1.70
N GLY A 7 24.24 29.34 -0.52
CA GLY A 7 24.46 28.62 0.74
C GLY A 7 23.50 27.45 0.94
N LEU A 8 22.22 27.65 0.64
CA LEU A 8 21.21 26.59 0.70
C LEU A 8 21.42 25.49 -0.38
N ASP A 9 21.87 25.87 -1.59
CA ASP A 9 22.24 24.90 -2.64
C ASP A 9 23.42 24.02 -2.17
N GLY A 10 24.45 24.63 -1.56
CA GLY A 10 25.59 23.90 -0.96
C GLY A 10 25.15 22.97 0.18
N ALA A 11 24.32 23.47 1.10
CA ALA A 11 23.80 22.68 2.20
C ALA A 11 22.97 21.48 1.70
N ALA A 12 22.15 21.66 0.69
CA ALA A 12 21.37 20.57 0.09
C ALA A 12 22.27 19.49 -0.50
N LEU A 13 23.33 19.84 -1.19
CA LEU A 13 24.30 18.89 -1.74
C LEU A 13 25.01 18.10 -0.65
N VAL A 14 25.45 18.77 0.42
CA VAL A 14 26.12 18.12 1.56
C VAL A 14 25.16 17.16 2.26
N LEU A 15 23.93 17.57 2.54
CA LEU A 15 22.92 16.72 3.17
C LEU A 15 22.58 15.49 2.31
N ALA A 16 22.47 15.67 1.00
CA ALA A 16 22.25 14.55 0.08
C ALA A 16 23.43 13.56 0.08
N ALA A 17 24.66 14.07 0.03
CA ALA A 17 25.87 13.24 0.10
C ALA A 17 25.97 12.47 1.43
N LEU A 18 25.66 13.13 2.56
CA LEU A 18 25.64 12.50 3.89
C LEU A 18 24.52 11.43 3.98
N ALA A 19 23.34 11.69 3.45
CA ALA A 19 22.27 10.71 3.43
C ALA A 19 22.69 9.46 2.64
N VAL A 20 23.30 9.62 1.47
CA VAL A 20 23.86 8.51 0.68
C VAL A 20 24.94 7.77 1.45
N ALA A 21 25.85 8.47 2.11
CA ALA A 21 26.92 7.87 2.91
C ALA A 21 26.36 7.05 4.08
N VAL A 22 25.33 7.56 4.78
CA VAL A 22 24.65 6.82 5.87
C VAL A 22 23.93 5.58 5.31
N LEU A 23 23.27 5.68 4.17
CA LEU A 23 22.62 4.52 3.52
C LEU A 23 23.65 3.44 3.16
N ALA A 24 24.81 3.83 2.65
CA ALA A 24 25.86 2.91 2.20
C ALA A 24 26.65 2.29 3.38
N ALA A 25 27.02 3.09 4.39
CA ALA A 25 27.88 2.64 5.50
C ALA A 25 27.10 2.22 6.76
N GLY A 26 25.80 2.51 6.83
CA GLY A 26 24.95 2.32 8.02
C GLY A 26 25.14 3.39 9.09
N ARG A 27 26.34 3.99 9.19
CA ARG A 27 26.66 5.11 10.09
C ARG A 27 27.82 5.94 9.54
N VAL A 28 27.80 7.25 9.82
CA VAL A 28 28.87 8.18 9.48
C VAL A 28 29.22 9.00 10.72
N ARG A 29 30.51 9.13 11.05
CA ARG A 29 31.02 9.97 12.16
C ARG A 29 31.63 11.23 11.59
N LEU A 30 31.19 12.39 12.10
CA LEU A 30 31.69 13.71 11.76
C LEU A 30 32.07 14.42 13.06
N GLY A 31 33.34 14.43 13.41
CA GLY A 31 33.80 14.94 14.71
C GLY A 31 33.14 14.14 15.85
N GLY A 32 32.45 14.84 16.76
CA GLY A 32 31.74 14.23 17.91
C GLY A 32 30.30 13.73 17.59
N VAL A 33 29.80 13.90 16.35
CA VAL A 33 28.41 13.55 15.97
C VAL A 33 28.40 12.26 15.17
N THR A 34 27.52 11.32 15.54
CA THR A 34 27.29 10.09 14.80
C THR A 34 25.93 10.17 14.10
N LEU A 35 25.93 10.04 12.78
CA LEU A 35 24.75 10.00 11.92
C LEU A 35 24.44 8.53 11.58
N GLU A 36 23.27 8.03 11.98
CA GLU A 36 22.85 6.61 11.77
C GLU A 36 21.53 6.49 11.01
N ARG A 37 20.79 7.59 10.89
CA ARG A 37 19.46 7.62 10.29
C ARG A 37 19.43 8.54 9.08
N ALA A 38 19.37 7.95 7.88
CA ALA A 38 19.27 8.73 6.65
C ALA A 38 17.95 9.51 6.57
N GLU A 39 16.89 9.04 7.24
CA GLU A 39 15.59 9.74 7.27
C GLU A 39 15.72 11.16 7.86
N ASP A 40 16.50 11.35 8.90
CA ASP A 40 16.67 12.66 9.54
C ASP A 40 17.36 13.65 8.57
N LEU A 41 18.35 13.17 7.83
CA LEU A 41 19.04 13.96 6.79
C LEU A 41 18.10 14.31 5.63
N VAL A 42 17.24 13.38 5.22
CA VAL A 42 16.24 13.61 4.16
C VAL A 42 15.19 14.62 4.61
N VAL A 43 14.76 14.59 5.87
CA VAL A 43 13.87 15.61 6.44
C VAL A 43 14.50 17.00 6.37
N VAL A 44 15.73 17.15 6.85
CA VAL A 44 16.44 18.44 6.79
C VAL A 44 16.67 18.87 5.35
N LEU A 45 17.07 17.95 4.47
CA LEU A 45 17.24 18.22 3.04
C LEU A 45 15.94 18.73 2.39
N ALA A 46 14.80 18.09 2.66
CA ALA A 46 13.51 18.52 2.12
C ALA A 46 13.14 19.93 2.58
N LEU A 47 13.37 20.24 3.87
CA LEU A 47 13.13 21.57 4.42
C LEU A 47 14.07 22.62 3.81
N VAL A 48 15.36 22.32 3.65
CA VAL A 48 16.34 23.20 2.99
C VAL A 48 15.98 23.47 1.54
N VAL A 49 15.60 22.42 0.79
CA VAL A 49 15.12 22.56 -0.60
C VAL A 49 13.84 23.37 -0.65
N GLY A 50 12.88 23.13 0.24
CA GLY A 50 11.64 23.91 0.35
C GLY A 50 11.91 25.39 0.61
N ALA A 51 12.78 25.72 1.57
CA ALA A 51 13.21 27.09 1.87
C ALA A 51 13.93 27.73 0.67
N ARG A 52 14.80 26.96 0.00
CA ARG A 52 15.51 27.41 -1.21
C ARG A 52 14.54 27.78 -2.35
N LEU A 53 13.53 26.95 -2.59
CA LEU A 53 12.50 27.20 -3.60
C LEU A 53 11.61 28.41 -3.25
N ALA A 54 11.34 28.62 -1.96
CA ALA A 54 10.57 29.77 -1.47
C ALA A 54 11.31 31.10 -1.63
N LEU A 55 12.66 31.09 -1.49
CA LEU A 55 13.48 32.32 -1.57
C LEU A 55 13.72 32.83 -2.99
N ALA A 56 13.89 31.95 -3.96
CA ALA A 56 14.12 32.34 -5.33
C ALA A 56 13.74 31.21 -6.30
N PRO A 57 13.15 31.53 -7.45
CA PRO A 57 12.88 30.53 -8.48
C PRO A 57 14.21 29.89 -8.93
N VAL A 58 14.19 28.56 -9.04
CA VAL A 58 15.30 27.82 -9.62
C VAL A 58 15.04 27.69 -11.12
N ALA A 59 16.01 28.10 -11.93
CA ALA A 59 16.01 27.81 -13.35
C ALA A 59 16.29 26.30 -13.50
N LEU A 60 15.24 25.51 -13.46
CA LEU A 60 15.36 24.08 -13.74
C LEU A 60 15.73 23.88 -15.21
N PRO A 61 16.62 22.91 -15.52
CA PRO A 61 16.86 22.51 -16.89
C PRO A 61 15.53 22.23 -17.60
N ARG A 62 15.46 22.44 -18.90
CA ARG A 62 14.23 22.24 -19.70
C ARG A 62 13.90 20.75 -19.86
N ILE A 63 13.66 20.07 -18.73
CA ILE A 63 13.22 18.68 -18.72
C ILE A 63 11.76 18.63 -19.18
N SER A 64 11.45 17.75 -20.12
CA SER A 64 10.07 17.58 -20.56
C SER A 64 9.20 16.97 -19.46
N PRO A 65 7.90 17.31 -19.37
CA PRO A 65 6.99 16.71 -18.40
C PRO A 65 6.97 15.18 -18.48
N ARG A 66 7.07 14.61 -19.67
CA ARG A 66 7.15 13.15 -19.87
C ARG A 66 8.41 12.56 -19.26
N ALA A 67 9.56 13.21 -19.42
CA ALA A 67 10.83 12.75 -18.84
C ALA A 67 10.80 12.85 -17.31
N LEU A 68 10.15 13.87 -16.72
CA LEU A 68 9.96 13.99 -15.28
C LEU A 68 9.12 12.83 -14.73
N VAL A 69 8.00 12.50 -15.37
CA VAL A 69 7.16 11.38 -14.95
C VAL A 69 7.89 10.05 -15.10
N ALA A 70 8.55 9.83 -16.25
CA ALA A 70 9.31 8.60 -16.51
C ALA A 70 10.47 8.42 -15.50
N GLY A 71 11.20 9.49 -15.20
CA GLY A 71 12.25 9.50 -14.19
C GLY A 71 11.71 9.20 -12.79
N GLY A 72 10.59 9.83 -12.40
CA GLY A 72 9.92 9.55 -11.14
C GLY A 72 9.45 8.10 -11.02
N VAL A 73 8.85 7.55 -12.06
CA VAL A 73 8.45 6.13 -12.15
C VAL A 73 9.67 5.21 -12.00
N ALA A 74 10.75 5.48 -12.75
CA ALA A 74 11.97 4.68 -12.67
C ALA A 74 12.59 4.71 -11.26
N ILE A 75 12.69 5.88 -10.63
CA ILE A 75 13.20 6.03 -9.27
C ILE A 75 12.32 5.26 -8.28
N TYR A 76 11.00 5.38 -8.39
CA TYR A 76 10.06 4.67 -7.51
C TYR A 76 10.21 3.15 -7.65
N VAL A 77 10.22 2.64 -8.90
CA VAL A 77 10.35 1.20 -9.17
C VAL A 77 11.67 0.66 -8.64
N LEU A 78 12.78 1.37 -8.86
CA LEU A 78 14.09 0.95 -8.38
C LEU A 78 14.15 1.00 -6.84
N ALA A 79 13.78 2.11 -6.23
CA ALA A 79 13.86 2.28 -4.78
C ALA A 79 12.93 1.32 -4.04
N MET A 80 11.64 1.29 -4.42
CA MET A 80 10.66 0.42 -3.77
C MET A 80 10.88 -1.05 -4.12
N GLY A 81 11.34 -1.37 -5.33
CA GLY A 81 11.72 -2.72 -5.74
C GLY A 81 12.85 -3.26 -4.87
N VAL A 82 13.90 -2.48 -4.63
CA VAL A 82 14.98 -2.83 -3.68
C VAL A 82 14.40 -3.05 -2.29
N VAL A 83 13.58 -2.12 -1.78
CA VAL A 83 13.00 -2.22 -0.43
C VAL A 83 12.18 -3.50 -0.27
N VAL A 84 11.24 -3.78 -1.17
CA VAL A 84 10.33 -4.94 -1.00
C VAL A 84 11.06 -6.28 -1.13
N VAL A 85 12.02 -6.38 -2.06
CA VAL A 85 12.81 -7.60 -2.25
C VAL A 85 13.77 -7.83 -1.07
N THR A 86 14.49 -6.80 -0.63
CA THR A 86 15.43 -6.94 0.49
C THR A 86 14.72 -7.23 1.81
N ARG A 87 13.53 -6.65 2.04
CA ARG A 87 12.68 -7.00 3.20
C ARG A 87 12.28 -8.49 3.17
N HIS A 88 11.90 -9.00 1.98
CA HIS A 88 11.59 -10.41 1.83
C HIS A 88 12.80 -11.28 2.13
N VAL A 89 13.93 -11.04 1.49
CA VAL A 89 15.18 -11.80 1.71
C VAL A 89 15.62 -11.72 3.18
N ALA A 90 15.40 -10.62 3.87
CA ALA A 90 15.69 -10.44 5.30
C ALA A 90 14.63 -11.08 6.23
N LEU A 91 13.74 -11.94 5.73
CA LEU A 91 12.67 -12.62 6.49
C LEU A 91 11.72 -11.64 7.20
N ARG A 92 11.41 -10.50 6.57
CA ARG A 92 10.56 -9.44 7.13
C ARG A 92 9.18 -9.37 6.45
N THR A 93 8.79 -10.42 5.75
CA THR A 93 7.46 -10.63 5.14
C THR A 93 6.65 -11.65 5.92
N HIS A 94 5.33 -11.71 5.71
CA HIS A 94 4.41 -12.44 6.56
C HIS A 94 3.65 -13.53 5.78
N ALA A 95 3.28 -14.60 6.50
CA ALA A 95 2.55 -15.73 5.93
C ALA A 95 1.16 -15.33 5.42
N LEU A 96 0.38 -14.62 6.25
CA LEU A 96 -1.05 -14.35 6.01
C LEU A 96 -1.30 -13.31 4.91
N ASP A 97 -0.29 -12.50 4.59
CA ASP A 97 -0.38 -11.58 3.46
C ASP A 97 0.36 -12.17 2.24
N LEU A 98 1.71 -12.15 2.25
CA LEU A 98 2.49 -12.56 1.09
C LEU A 98 2.43 -14.06 0.84
N GLY A 99 2.62 -14.90 1.86
CA GLY A 99 2.60 -16.36 1.73
C GLY A 99 1.26 -16.87 1.19
N TYR A 100 0.17 -16.30 1.69
CA TYR A 100 -1.19 -16.59 1.26
C TYR A 100 -1.37 -16.35 -0.26
N TYR A 101 -1.05 -15.17 -0.74
CA TYR A 101 -1.23 -14.84 -2.16
C TYR A 101 -0.23 -15.56 -3.08
N ILE A 102 0.98 -15.87 -2.61
CA ILE A 102 1.89 -16.74 -3.35
C ILE A 102 1.26 -18.11 -3.57
N GLN A 103 0.71 -18.71 -2.51
CA GLN A 103 0.09 -20.02 -2.59
C GLN A 103 -1.16 -20.02 -3.47
N VAL A 104 -2.00 -18.98 -3.39
CA VAL A 104 -3.16 -18.82 -4.29
C VAL A 104 -2.71 -18.79 -5.76
N VAL A 105 -1.77 -17.91 -6.10
CA VAL A 105 -1.29 -17.76 -7.49
C VAL A 105 -0.62 -19.04 -7.98
N TRP A 106 0.18 -19.70 -7.12
CA TRP A 106 0.81 -20.97 -7.46
C TRP A 106 -0.22 -22.07 -7.73
N ASN A 107 -1.22 -22.21 -6.86
CA ASN A 107 -2.28 -23.22 -7.01
C ASN A 107 -3.14 -22.95 -8.26
N LEU A 108 -3.50 -21.69 -8.55
CA LEU A 108 -4.19 -21.32 -9.78
C LEU A 108 -3.36 -21.69 -11.02
N ALA A 109 -2.06 -21.44 -11.00
CA ALA A 109 -1.16 -21.74 -12.11
C ALA A 109 -1.00 -23.25 -12.36
N HIS A 110 -1.21 -24.09 -11.35
CA HIS A 110 -1.05 -25.54 -11.43
C HIS A 110 -2.41 -26.28 -11.50
N GLY A 111 -3.52 -25.56 -11.70
CA GLY A 111 -4.84 -26.17 -11.86
C GLY A 111 -5.50 -26.68 -10.58
N ASN A 112 -4.94 -26.34 -9.39
CA ASN A 112 -5.47 -26.75 -8.09
C ASN A 112 -6.64 -25.86 -7.60
N GLY A 113 -7.05 -24.85 -8.39
CA GLY A 113 -8.00 -23.81 -7.98
C GLY A 113 -7.40 -22.83 -6.97
N ALA A 114 -8.24 -21.94 -6.43
CA ALA A 114 -7.81 -20.95 -5.45
C ALA A 114 -7.77 -21.54 -4.02
N ARG A 115 -7.02 -22.61 -3.81
CA ARG A 115 -6.86 -23.25 -2.51
C ARG A 115 -5.66 -22.68 -1.75
N VAL A 116 -5.80 -22.59 -0.43
CA VAL A 116 -4.71 -22.21 0.47
C VAL A 116 -4.70 -23.13 1.70
N THR A 117 -3.58 -23.16 2.37
CA THR A 117 -3.39 -23.87 3.65
C THR A 117 -3.01 -22.91 4.80
N LEU A 118 -3.31 -21.61 4.65
CA LEU A 118 -2.89 -20.50 5.50
C LEU A 118 -4.08 -19.59 5.94
N PRO A 119 -5.09 -20.10 6.69
CA PRO A 119 -5.47 -21.45 7.05
C PRO A 119 -6.04 -22.29 5.88
N PRO A 120 -6.24 -23.62 6.07
CA PRO A 120 -6.78 -24.46 5.01
C PRO A 120 -8.19 -24.04 4.60
N MET A 121 -8.37 -23.52 3.39
CA MET A 121 -9.65 -23.10 2.84
C MET A 121 -9.58 -22.82 1.33
N HIS A 122 -10.73 -22.54 0.74
CA HIS A 122 -10.80 -21.93 -0.59
C HIS A 122 -10.61 -20.40 -0.43
N ALA A 123 -9.65 -19.81 -1.14
CA ALA A 123 -9.29 -18.39 -0.95
C ALA A 123 -10.47 -17.44 -1.21
N TRP A 124 -11.35 -17.77 -2.15
CA TRP A 124 -12.55 -16.96 -2.42
C TRP A 124 -13.60 -17.01 -1.29
N GLY A 125 -13.46 -17.91 -0.34
CA GLY A 125 -14.29 -17.94 0.88
C GLY A 125 -13.75 -17.02 2.00
N ASP A 126 -12.52 -16.52 1.86
CA ASP A 126 -11.90 -15.57 2.77
C ASP A 126 -11.86 -14.16 2.17
N HIS A 127 -11.27 -14.04 0.98
CA HIS A 127 -11.22 -12.82 0.21
C HIS A 127 -11.54 -13.10 -1.27
N PHE A 128 -12.61 -12.50 -1.77
CA PHE A 128 -12.99 -12.65 -3.17
C PHE A 128 -12.14 -11.72 -4.05
N SER A 129 -11.03 -12.26 -4.58
CA SER A 129 -9.98 -11.51 -5.29
C SER A 129 -9.71 -12.03 -6.71
N PRO A 130 -10.68 -11.96 -7.65
CA PRO A 130 -10.52 -12.50 -9.01
C PRO A 130 -9.36 -11.91 -9.80
N ILE A 131 -8.90 -10.70 -9.46
CA ILE A 131 -7.75 -10.05 -10.10
C ILE A 131 -6.48 -10.91 -10.03
N LEU A 132 -6.40 -11.86 -9.09
CA LEU A 132 -5.26 -12.77 -8.94
C LEU A 132 -5.04 -13.66 -10.16
N TYR A 133 -6.06 -13.90 -11.00
CA TYR A 133 -5.87 -14.59 -12.27
C TYR A 133 -4.91 -13.89 -13.22
N VAL A 134 -4.77 -12.56 -13.13
CA VAL A 134 -3.81 -11.77 -13.92
C VAL A 134 -2.37 -12.16 -13.58
N PHE A 135 -2.13 -12.68 -12.38
CA PHE A 135 -0.80 -13.10 -11.92
C PHE A 135 -0.48 -14.58 -12.18
N VAL A 136 -1.41 -15.36 -12.74
CA VAL A 136 -1.16 -16.76 -13.11
C VAL A 136 0.07 -16.93 -14.02
N PRO A 137 0.30 -16.09 -15.04
CA PRO A 137 1.52 -16.16 -15.82
C PRO A 137 2.82 -16.00 -15.00
N LEU A 138 2.79 -15.21 -13.92
CA LEU A 138 3.94 -15.11 -13.00
C LEU A 138 4.13 -16.41 -12.20
N GLY A 139 3.02 -17.12 -11.90
CA GLY A 139 3.09 -18.42 -11.25
C GLY A 139 3.84 -19.49 -12.08
N TRP A 140 3.87 -19.33 -13.40
CA TRP A 140 4.62 -20.22 -14.31
C TRP A 140 6.03 -19.71 -14.59
N LEU A 141 6.19 -18.41 -14.86
CA LEU A 141 7.44 -17.84 -15.39
C LEU A 141 8.44 -17.48 -14.27
N ALA A 142 7.94 -17.01 -13.14
CA ALA A 142 8.75 -16.53 -12.03
C ALA A 142 8.00 -16.76 -10.70
N PRO A 143 7.74 -18.02 -10.31
CA PRO A 143 6.98 -18.30 -9.09
C PRO A 143 7.69 -17.78 -7.85
N GLY A 144 6.94 -17.18 -6.94
CA GLY A 144 7.43 -16.74 -5.63
C GLY A 144 7.22 -15.27 -5.31
N ALA A 145 7.73 -14.90 -4.17
CA ALA A 145 7.49 -13.62 -3.53
C ALA A 145 7.95 -12.41 -4.34
N SER A 146 9.20 -12.45 -4.83
CA SER A 146 9.82 -11.30 -5.49
C SER A 146 9.05 -10.85 -6.72
N ALA A 147 8.51 -11.79 -7.51
CA ALA A 147 7.74 -11.47 -8.70
C ALA A 147 6.44 -10.73 -8.35
N LEU A 148 5.70 -11.20 -7.34
CA LEU A 148 4.45 -10.56 -6.91
C LEU A 148 4.70 -9.19 -6.27
N LEU A 149 5.74 -9.04 -5.45
CA LEU A 149 6.12 -7.77 -4.83
C LEU A 149 6.54 -6.73 -5.88
N LEU A 150 7.33 -7.14 -6.88
CA LEU A 150 7.73 -6.26 -7.98
C LEU A 150 6.56 -5.92 -8.88
N ALA A 151 5.65 -6.86 -9.16
CA ALA A 151 4.45 -6.61 -9.94
C ALA A 151 3.55 -5.56 -9.24
N GLN A 152 3.32 -5.67 -7.93
CA GLN A 152 2.62 -4.64 -7.16
C GLN A 152 3.31 -3.27 -7.27
N THR A 153 4.64 -3.25 -7.10
CA THR A 153 5.43 -2.01 -7.20
C THR A 153 5.27 -1.36 -8.58
N LEU A 154 5.29 -2.15 -9.66
CA LEU A 154 5.08 -1.67 -11.03
C LEU A 154 3.66 -1.15 -11.24
N ILE A 155 2.64 -1.83 -10.71
CA ILE A 155 1.23 -1.40 -10.78
C ILE A 155 1.05 -0.05 -10.09
N PHE A 156 1.64 0.13 -8.90
CA PHE A 156 1.57 1.41 -8.19
C PHE A 156 2.32 2.51 -8.93
N ALA A 157 3.51 2.23 -9.44
CA ALA A 157 4.28 3.18 -10.22
C ALA A 157 3.55 3.62 -11.50
N ALA A 158 2.89 2.68 -12.18
CA ALA A 158 2.10 2.96 -13.39
C ALA A 158 0.94 3.93 -13.13
N GLY A 159 0.41 4.00 -11.91
CA GLY A 159 -0.62 4.96 -11.50
C GLY A 159 -0.19 6.43 -11.64
N ALA A 160 1.10 6.72 -11.71
CA ALA A 160 1.62 8.05 -11.99
C ALA A 160 1.24 8.55 -13.39
N LEU A 161 1.06 7.65 -14.36
CA LEU A 161 0.71 8.01 -15.73
C LEU A 161 -0.71 8.59 -15.83
N PRO A 162 -1.77 7.88 -15.38
CA PRO A 162 -3.11 8.45 -15.37
C PRO A 162 -3.21 9.64 -14.41
N MET A 163 -2.45 9.70 -13.31
CA MET A 163 -2.41 10.85 -12.42
C MET A 163 -1.87 12.09 -13.14
N ALA A 164 -0.75 11.97 -13.88
CA ALA A 164 -0.21 13.05 -14.71
C ALA A 164 -1.22 13.50 -15.77
N ALA A 165 -1.84 12.55 -16.46
CA ALA A 165 -2.80 12.84 -17.53
C ALA A 165 -4.08 13.50 -17.01
N PHE A 166 -4.61 13.05 -15.87
CA PHE A 166 -5.77 13.65 -15.20
C PHE A 166 -5.47 15.10 -14.78
N ALA A 167 -4.36 15.31 -14.05
CA ALA A 167 -3.99 16.62 -13.56
C ALA A 167 -3.64 17.58 -14.69
N ALA A 168 -2.89 17.13 -15.73
CA ALA A 168 -2.57 17.95 -16.90
C ALA A 168 -3.84 18.41 -17.62
N ARG A 169 -4.80 17.51 -17.80
CA ARG A 169 -6.07 17.82 -18.45
C ARG A 169 -6.89 18.82 -17.62
N ARG A 170 -6.95 18.60 -16.32
CA ARG A 170 -7.75 19.42 -15.39
C ARG A 170 -7.18 20.84 -15.20
N LEU A 171 -5.86 20.97 -15.22
CA LEU A 171 -5.14 22.20 -14.96
C LEU A 171 -4.69 22.95 -16.25
N GLY A 172 -4.84 22.31 -17.41
CA GLY A 172 -4.37 22.86 -18.68
C GLY A 172 -2.84 22.97 -18.79
N ASP A 173 -2.07 22.23 -17.97
CA ASP A 173 -0.62 22.33 -17.88
C ASP A 173 0.03 20.97 -17.62
N ALA A 174 0.83 20.49 -18.57
CA ALA A 174 1.52 19.21 -18.48
C ALA A 174 2.62 19.17 -17.39
N ARG A 175 3.21 20.33 -17.02
CA ARG A 175 4.20 20.39 -15.94
C ARG A 175 3.55 20.24 -14.58
N LEU A 176 2.38 20.83 -14.38
CA LEU A 176 1.57 20.61 -13.18
C LEU A 176 1.11 19.16 -13.12
N GLY A 177 0.74 18.58 -14.28
CA GLY A 177 0.45 17.15 -14.37
C GLY A 177 1.60 16.28 -13.88
N ALA A 178 2.82 16.56 -14.33
CA ALA A 178 4.02 15.86 -13.84
C ALA A 178 4.26 16.10 -12.35
N GLY A 179 4.01 17.31 -11.83
CA GLY A 179 4.11 17.62 -10.41
C GLY A 179 3.18 16.76 -9.54
N PHE A 180 1.92 16.58 -9.95
CA PHE A 180 0.97 15.70 -9.25
C PHE A 180 1.32 14.22 -9.38
N ALA A 181 1.89 13.77 -10.51
CA ALA A 181 2.42 12.41 -10.61
C ALA A 181 3.58 12.16 -9.65
N LEU A 182 4.50 13.11 -9.50
CA LEU A 182 5.59 13.04 -8.52
C LEU A 182 5.06 13.08 -7.08
N LEU A 183 4.04 13.90 -6.80
CA LEU A 183 3.38 13.93 -5.50
C LEU A 183 2.72 12.58 -5.17
N TYR A 184 2.07 11.93 -6.14
CA TYR A 184 1.51 10.59 -6.02
C TYR A 184 2.60 9.56 -5.67
N LEU A 185 3.71 9.55 -6.43
CA LEU A 185 4.84 8.65 -6.18
C LEU A 185 5.55 8.92 -4.85
N SER A 186 5.51 10.15 -4.34
CA SER A 186 6.08 10.52 -3.04
C SER A 186 5.13 10.29 -1.86
N SER A 187 3.91 9.79 -2.10
CA SER A 187 2.91 9.60 -1.06
C SER A 187 3.40 8.62 0.03
N PRO A 188 3.48 9.04 1.30
CA PRO A 188 3.86 8.15 2.41
C PRO A 188 2.88 7.00 2.59
N THR A 189 1.60 7.20 2.23
CA THR A 189 0.56 6.19 2.23
C THR A 189 0.83 5.12 1.17
N LEU A 190 1.12 5.53 -0.07
CA LEU A 190 1.45 4.60 -1.15
C LEU A 190 2.70 3.77 -0.82
N HIS A 191 3.75 4.42 -0.28
CA HIS A 191 4.96 3.74 0.19
C HIS A 191 4.63 2.73 1.29
N GLY A 192 3.81 3.13 2.28
CA GLY A 192 3.43 2.28 3.39
C GLY A 192 2.69 1.02 2.95
N ILE A 193 1.77 1.15 2.00
CA ILE A 193 1.04 0.02 1.41
C ILE A 193 2.01 -0.91 0.66
N ASN A 194 2.90 -0.34 -0.18
CA ASN A 194 3.82 -1.14 -0.98
C ASN A 194 4.81 -1.95 -0.14
N VAL A 195 5.26 -1.42 0.99
CA VAL A 195 6.20 -2.10 1.91
C VAL A 195 5.53 -3.22 2.72
N ARG A 196 4.20 -3.25 2.80
CA ARG A 196 3.44 -4.21 3.61
C ARG A 196 2.98 -5.44 2.86
N ASP A 197 3.87 -6.10 2.12
CA ASP A 197 3.58 -7.30 1.35
C ASP A 197 2.60 -7.02 0.17
N ILE A 198 1.95 -8.04 -0.40
CA ILE A 198 1.03 -7.86 -1.52
C ILE A 198 -0.41 -7.70 -1.02
N HIS A 199 -1.12 -6.73 -1.61
CA HIS A 199 -2.51 -6.43 -1.26
C HIS A 199 -3.33 -6.13 -2.52
N PRO A 200 -4.04 -7.12 -3.08
CA PRO A 200 -4.82 -6.95 -4.32
C PRO A 200 -5.85 -5.82 -4.25
N ALA A 201 -6.46 -5.59 -3.07
CA ALA A 201 -7.37 -4.44 -2.85
C ALA A 201 -6.71 -3.08 -3.15
N ALA A 202 -5.39 -2.96 -2.97
CA ALA A 202 -4.67 -1.71 -3.17
C ALA A 202 -4.48 -1.35 -4.66
N PHE A 203 -4.71 -2.29 -5.57
CA PHE A 203 -4.74 -1.99 -7.01
C PHE A 203 -5.89 -1.04 -7.38
N ALA A 204 -6.90 -0.90 -6.51
CA ALA A 204 -7.93 0.13 -6.67
C ALA A 204 -7.34 1.55 -6.77
N ILE A 205 -6.17 1.84 -6.16
CA ILE A 205 -5.56 3.18 -6.21
C ILE A 205 -5.27 3.61 -7.65
N PRO A 206 -4.36 2.97 -8.41
CA PRO A 206 -4.07 3.35 -9.78
C PRO A 206 -5.26 3.16 -10.73
N LEU A 207 -6.09 2.13 -10.50
CA LEU A 207 -7.22 1.81 -11.36
C LEU A 207 -8.33 2.85 -11.25
N LEU A 208 -8.67 3.34 -10.07
CA LEU A 208 -9.68 4.39 -9.91
C LEU A 208 -9.18 5.77 -10.39
N ILE A 209 -7.89 6.07 -10.26
CA ILE A 209 -7.28 7.24 -10.91
C ILE A 209 -7.38 7.12 -12.43
N THR A 210 -7.12 5.92 -12.98
CA THR A 210 -7.29 5.63 -14.41
C THR A 210 -8.74 5.81 -14.84
N ALA A 211 -9.69 5.32 -14.05
CA ALA A 211 -11.12 5.49 -14.33
C ALA A 211 -11.52 6.98 -14.36
N ALA A 212 -11.05 7.77 -13.38
CA ALA A 212 -11.32 9.21 -13.33
C ALA A 212 -10.72 9.94 -14.54
N TRP A 213 -9.46 9.63 -14.91
CA TRP A 213 -8.86 10.16 -16.13
C TRP A 213 -9.66 9.78 -17.38
N ALA A 214 -10.09 8.54 -17.49
CA ALA A 214 -10.84 8.04 -18.64
C ALA A 214 -12.22 8.72 -18.77
N VAL A 215 -12.92 8.97 -17.64
CA VAL A 215 -14.16 9.77 -17.62
C VAL A 215 -13.92 11.16 -18.18
N ASP A 216 -12.88 11.86 -17.71
CA ASP A 216 -12.57 13.22 -18.15
C ASP A 216 -12.03 13.27 -19.59
N ALA A 217 -11.43 12.19 -20.06
CA ALA A 217 -10.98 12.02 -21.44
C ALA A 217 -12.09 11.62 -22.43
N GLY A 218 -13.34 11.43 -21.96
CA GLY A 218 -14.46 10.98 -22.78
C GLY A 218 -14.35 9.53 -23.24
N ARG A 219 -13.71 8.67 -22.45
CA ARG A 219 -13.45 7.24 -22.75
C ARG A 219 -14.22 6.33 -21.76
N PRO A 220 -15.57 6.26 -21.84
CA PRO A 220 -16.36 5.57 -20.82
C PRO A 220 -16.07 4.06 -20.74
N ALA A 221 -15.75 3.41 -21.86
CA ALA A 221 -15.39 1.98 -21.86
C ALA A 221 -14.11 1.71 -21.03
N TRP A 222 -13.08 2.55 -21.17
CA TRP A 222 -11.86 2.44 -20.37
C TRP A 222 -12.13 2.73 -18.89
N ALA A 223 -13.03 3.68 -18.59
CA ALA A 223 -13.44 3.94 -17.22
C ALA A 223 -14.14 2.72 -16.61
N ALA A 224 -15.06 2.08 -17.34
CA ALA A 224 -15.75 0.87 -16.89
C ALA A 224 -14.77 -0.29 -16.66
N VAL A 225 -13.84 -0.54 -17.59
CA VAL A 225 -12.80 -1.58 -17.44
C VAL A 225 -11.95 -1.34 -16.21
N ALA A 226 -11.51 -0.10 -15.98
CA ALA A 226 -10.69 0.25 -14.82
C ALA A 226 -11.46 0.08 -13.49
N VAL A 227 -12.75 0.45 -13.44
CA VAL A 227 -13.60 0.24 -12.26
C VAL A 227 -13.79 -1.25 -12.01
N VAL A 228 -14.15 -2.04 -13.02
CA VAL A 228 -14.33 -3.50 -12.89
C VAL A 228 -13.03 -4.17 -12.41
N ALA A 229 -11.88 -3.78 -12.98
CA ALA A 229 -10.59 -4.28 -12.52
C ALA A 229 -10.29 -3.90 -11.06
N ALA A 230 -10.67 -2.69 -10.62
CA ALA A 230 -10.52 -2.26 -9.23
C ALA A 230 -11.40 -3.12 -8.29
N LEU A 231 -12.65 -3.36 -8.68
CA LEU A 231 -13.59 -4.20 -7.91
C LEU A 231 -13.16 -5.66 -7.83
N ALA A 232 -12.48 -6.18 -8.87
CA ALA A 232 -11.91 -7.52 -8.87
C ALA A 232 -10.70 -7.68 -7.91
N GLY A 233 -10.21 -6.61 -7.29
CA GLY A 233 -9.11 -6.62 -6.34
C GLY A 233 -9.43 -7.37 -5.04
N ARG A 234 -10.58 -7.09 -4.47
CA ARG A 234 -11.12 -7.72 -3.26
C ARG A 234 -12.58 -7.26 -3.08
N GLU A 235 -13.39 -8.05 -2.37
CA GLU A 235 -14.80 -7.76 -2.11
C GLU A 235 -15.04 -6.33 -1.57
N ASP A 236 -14.20 -5.87 -0.65
CA ASP A 236 -14.32 -4.56 -0.02
C ASP A 236 -13.84 -3.38 -0.92
N ALA A 237 -13.24 -3.65 -2.07
CA ALA A 237 -12.99 -2.62 -3.08
C ALA A 237 -14.30 -1.98 -3.61
N ALA A 238 -15.42 -2.65 -3.41
CA ALA A 238 -16.76 -2.08 -3.67
C ALA A 238 -17.01 -0.79 -2.86
N ILE A 239 -16.40 -0.62 -1.67
CA ILE A 239 -16.46 0.61 -0.88
C ILE A 239 -15.82 1.78 -1.65
N ALA A 240 -14.69 1.53 -2.30
CA ALA A 240 -14.06 2.52 -3.18
C ALA A 240 -14.90 2.75 -4.45
N GLY A 241 -15.59 1.71 -4.96
CA GLY A 241 -16.56 1.85 -6.05
C GLY A 241 -17.71 2.78 -5.69
N VAL A 242 -18.25 2.70 -4.47
CA VAL A 242 -19.21 3.68 -3.94
C VAL A 242 -18.62 5.08 -3.94
N GLY A 243 -17.36 5.23 -3.46
CA GLY A 243 -16.64 6.49 -3.51
C GLY A 243 -16.51 7.04 -4.94
N PHE A 244 -16.24 6.19 -5.93
CA PHE A 244 -16.21 6.61 -7.32
C PHE A 244 -17.57 7.07 -7.83
N GLY A 245 -18.67 6.42 -7.41
CA GLY A 245 -20.03 6.87 -7.66
C GLY A 245 -20.29 8.26 -7.08
N VAL A 246 -19.86 8.52 -5.83
CA VAL A 246 -19.94 9.84 -5.18
C VAL A 246 -19.13 10.87 -5.97
N TRP A 247 -17.93 10.52 -6.45
CA TRP A 247 -17.11 11.43 -7.27
C TRP A 247 -17.81 11.79 -8.59
N LEU A 248 -18.43 10.82 -9.27
CA LEU A 248 -19.21 11.07 -10.49
C LEU A 248 -20.37 12.01 -10.22
N ALA A 249 -21.09 11.80 -9.12
CA ALA A 249 -22.25 12.62 -8.75
C ALA A 249 -21.85 14.05 -8.40
N LEU A 250 -20.92 14.22 -7.44
CA LEU A 250 -20.62 15.52 -6.84
C LEU A 250 -19.57 16.31 -7.63
N ALA A 251 -18.48 15.65 -8.09
CA ALA A 251 -17.40 16.34 -8.79
C ALA A 251 -17.65 16.48 -10.30
N ARG A 252 -18.41 15.57 -10.89
CA ARG A 252 -18.73 15.58 -12.33
C ARG A 252 -20.18 15.89 -12.64
N ARG A 253 -21.02 16.10 -11.61
CA ARG A 253 -22.47 16.38 -11.71
C ARG A 253 -23.24 15.33 -12.53
N ARG A 254 -22.73 14.09 -12.58
CA ARG A 254 -23.37 12.95 -13.24
C ARG A 254 -24.16 12.13 -12.21
N TRP A 255 -25.19 12.74 -11.62
CA TRP A 255 -25.91 12.21 -10.47
C TRP A 255 -26.49 10.80 -10.71
N ALA A 256 -27.20 10.62 -11.84
CA ALA A 256 -27.82 9.34 -12.14
C ALA A 256 -26.78 8.22 -12.33
N VAL A 257 -25.71 8.50 -13.07
CA VAL A 257 -24.62 7.53 -13.29
C VAL A 257 -23.90 7.24 -11.97
N GLY A 258 -23.61 8.29 -11.20
CA GLY A 258 -22.95 8.14 -9.90
C GLY A 258 -23.76 7.31 -8.92
N ALA A 259 -25.07 7.57 -8.83
CA ALA A 259 -25.98 6.79 -7.99
C ALA A 259 -26.06 5.34 -8.48
N ALA A 260 -26.20 5.10 -9.79
CA ALA A 260 -26.22 3.74 -10.35
C ALA A 260 -24.94 2.97 -10.02
N VAL A 261 -23.76 3.58 -10.16
CA VAL A 261 -22.47 2.97 -9.79
C VAL A 261 -22.41 2.65 -8.30
N ALA A 262 -22.83 3.60 -7.44
CA ALA A 262 -22.81 3.38 -6.00
C ALA A 262 -23.74 2.23 -5.58
N VAL A 263 -24.97 2.18 -6.12
CA VAL A 263 -25.93 1.10 -5.86
C VAL A 263 -25.42 -0.23 -6.38
N ALA A 264 -24.83 -0.27 -7.58
CA ALA A 264 -24.25 -1.50 -8.13
C ALA A 264 -23.10 -2.03 -7.26
N CYS A 265 -22.24 -1.13 -6.73
CA CYS A 265 -21.15 -1.52 -5.83
C CYS A 265 -21.66 -2.02 -4.47
N VAL A 266 -22.70 -1.41 -3.90
CA VAL A 266 -23.34 -1.92 -2.67
C VAL A 266 -23.95 -3.30 -2.92
N ALA A 267 -24.64 -3.48 -4.06
CA ALA A 267 -25.23 -4.77 -4.44
C ALA A 267 -24.15 -5.84 -4.68
N LEU A 268 -23.03 -5.48 -5.30
CA LEU A 268 -21.88 -6.37 -5.47
C LEU A 268 -21.28 -6.79 -4.12
N LEU A 269 -21.02 -5.84 -3.22
CA LEU A 269 -20.51 -6.15 -1.88
C LEU A 269 -21.45 -7.11 -1.14
N TRP A 270 -22.76 -6.86 -1.23
CA TRP A 270 -23.77 -7.75 -0.65
C TRP A 270 -23.72 -9.15 -1.28
N LEU A 271 -23.63 -9.23 -2.59
CA LEU A 271 -23.52 -10.50 -3.34
C LEU A 271 -22.27 -11.27 -2.93
N ASP A 272 -21.12 -10.60 -2.89
CA ASP A 272 -19.85 -11.22 -2.50
C ASP A 272 -19.94 -11.79 -1.09
N MET A 273 -20.39 -11.01 -0.13
CA MET A 273 -20.37 -11.37 1.29
C MET A 273 -21.47 -12.37 1.68
N ASN A 274 -22.61 -12.39 0.98
CA ASN A 274 -23.76 -13.22 1.37
C ASN A 274 -24.01 -14.41 0.45
N VAL A 275 -23.42 -14.42 -0.76
CA VAL A 275 -23.64 -15.49 -1.74
C VAL A 275 -22.32 -16.13 -2.17
N LEU A 276 -21.38 -15.34 -2.74
CA LEU A 276 -20.20 -15.92 -3.37
C LEU A 276 -19.20 -16.44 -2.32
N MET A 277 -18.84 -15.63 -1.33
CA MET A 277 -17.88 -16.05 -0.30
C MET A 277 -18.41 -17.22 0.55
N PRO A 278 -19.69 -17.22 1.02
CA PRO A 278 -20.26 -18.38 1.68
C PRO A 278 -20.28 -19.65 0.83
N HIS A 279 -20.55 -19.53 -0.50
CA HIS A 279 -20.50 -20.67 -1.40
C HIS A 279 -19.12 -21.36 -1.42
N PHE A 280 -18.03 -20.57 -1.48
CA PHE A 280 -16.68 -21.10 -1.46
C PHE A 280 -16.19 -21.52 -0.07
N ARG A 281 -16.74 -20.92 0.97
CA ARG A 281 -16.38 -21.18 2.36
C ARG A 281 -17.07 -22.43 2.91
N GLY A 282 -18.28 -22.72 2.43
CA GLY A 282 -19.15 -23.78 2.97
C GLY A 282 -19.90 -23.38 4.23
N GLU A 283 -19.76 -22.15 4.69
CA GLU A 283 -20.43 -21.57 5.89
C GLU A 283 -20.63 -20.06 5.68
N PRO A 284 -21.54 -19.41 6.43
CA PRO A 284 -21.72 -17.97 6.37
C PRO A 284 -20.40 -17.21 6.62
N TYR A 285 -20.18 -16.13 5.85
CA TYR A 285 -19.02 -15.28 6.03
C TYR A 285 -19.09 -14.57 7.39
N PRO A 286 -18.06 -14.67 8.25
CA PRO A 286 -18.05 -14.00 9.54
C PRO A 286 -17.83 -12.51 9.33
N HIS A 287 -18.92 -11.74 9.25
CA HIS A 287 -18.83 -10.29 9.14
C HIS A 287 -17.93 -9.73 10.25
N LEU A 288 -17.00 -8.83 9.87
CA LEU A 288 -16.02 -8.24 10.79
C LEU A 288 -16.68 -7.20 11.75
N VAL A 289 -17.82 -7.58 12.35
CA VAL A 289 -18.58 -6.71 13.26
C VAL A 289 -17.77 -6.38 14.53
N LYS A 290 -16.82 -7.23 14.94
CA LYS A 290 -15.99 -7.00 16.13
C LYS A 290 -15.33 -5.61 16.16
N ARG A 291 -14.94 -5.07 15.00
CA ARG A 291 -14.33 -3.74 14.86
C ARG A 291 -15.31 -2.60 15.14
N TYR A 292 -16.61 -2.91 15.12
CA TYR A 292 -17.73 -1.97 15.27
C TYR A 292 -18.70 -2.43 16.36
N ALA A 293 -18.31 -3.38 17.22
CA ALA A 293 -19.16 -4.00 18.24
C ALA A 293 -19.84 -3.02 19.20
N TYR A 294 -19.23 -1.84 19.39
CA TYR A 294 -19.84 -0.75 20.18
C TYR A 294 -21.10 -0.15 19.53
N LEU A 295 -21.32 -0.38 18.22
CA LEU A 295 -22.51 0.06 17.48
C LEU A 295 -23.61 -1.02 17.48
N GLY A 296 -23.23 -2.31 17.46
CA GLY A 296 -24.17 -3.44 17.41
C GLY A 296 -23.44 -4.75 17.16
N GLU A 297 -24.15 -5.86 17.33
CA GLU A 297 -23.62 -7.21 17.13
C GLU A 297 -23.81 -7.69 15.69
N THR A 298 -24.75 -7.11 14.96
CA THR A 298 -25.06 -7.43 13.58
C THR A 298 -24.84 -6.22 12.65
N LEU A 299 -24.59 -6.47 11.36
CA LEU A 299 -24.41 -5.37 10.40
C LEU A 299 -25.61 -4.43 10.31
N PRO A 300 -26.88 -4.90 10.31
CA PRO A 300 -28.04 -4.01 10.36
C PRO A 300 -28.07 -3.12 11.62
N GLU A 301 -27.72 -3.67 12.78
CA GLU A 301 -27.66 -2.89 14.03
C GLU A 301 -26.55 -1.84 14.01
N VAL A 302 -25.38 -2.18 13.45
CA VAL A 302 -24.28 -1.23 13.25
C VAL A 302 -24.74 -0.08 12.38
N LEU A 303 -25.36 -0.36 11.23
CA LEU A 303 -25.85 0.67 10.30
C LEU A 303 -26.96 1.53 10.93
N ALA A 304 -27.92 0.92 11.64
CA ALA A 304 -28.97 1.64 12.34
C ALA A 304 -28.38 2.53 13.45
N SER A 305 -27.40 2.03 14.22
CA SER A 305 -26.77 2.81 15.30
C SER A 305 -26.00 4.02 14.79
N VAL A 306 -25.44 3.99 13.57
CA VAL A 306 -24.78 5.17 12.98
C VAL A 306 -25.77 6.34 12.84
N VAL A 307 -27.03 6.06 12.51
CA VAL A 307 -28.06 7.08 12.32
C VAL A 307 -28.75 7.43 13.64
N VAL A 308 -29.18 6.40 14.41
CA VAL A 308 -30.06 6.57 15.57
C VAL A 308 -29.29 6.93 16.85
N ARG A 309 -28.00 6.56 16.93
CA ARG A 309 -27.17 6.75 18.13
C ARG A 309 -25.84 7.45 17.82
N PRO A 310 -25.88 8.68 17.24
CA PRO A 310 -24.66 9.36 16.75
C PRO A 310 -23.64 9.63 17.86
N TRP A 311 -24.05 9.77 19.13
CA TRP A 311 -23.15 9.96 20.26
C TRP A 311 -22.22 8.75 20.51
N ARG A 312 -22.61 7.53 20.05
CA ARG A 312 -21.75 6.35 20.21
C ARG A 312 -20.52 6.44 19.29
N TRP A 313 -20.73 6.72 17.99
CA TRP A 313 -19.61 6.84 17.07
C TRP A 313 -18.86 8.16 17.23
N ALA A 314 -19.51 9.24 17.65
CA ALA A 314 -18.82 10.50 17.87
C ALA A 314 -17.65 10.37 18.87
N ARG A 315 -17.86 9.64 19.97
CA ARG A 315 -16.80 9.38 20.96
C ARG A 315 -15.63 8.56 20.39
N VAL A 316 -15.88 7.73 19.41
CA VAL A 316 -14.86 6.89 18.77
C VAL A 316 -14.16 7.65 17.64
N VAL A 317 -14.87 8.50 16.91
CA VAL A 317 -14.33 9.25 15.77
C VAL A 317 -13.54 10.48 16.22
N PHE A 318 -14.04 11.23 17.19
CA PHE A 318 -13.40 12.48 17.65
C PHE A 318 -12.36 12.20 18.72
N THR A 319 -11.26 11.53 18.34
CA THR A 319 -10.10 11.27 19.17
C THR A 319 -8.85 11.93 18.59
N PRO A 320 -7.84 12.26 19.40
CA PRO A 320 -6.57 12.82 18.91
C PRO A 320 -5.88 11.93 17.88
N GLU A 321 -5.92 10.61 18.04
CA GLU A 321 -5.30 9.63 17.15
C GLU A 321 -5.93 9.68 15.76
N LYS A 322 -7.26 9.80 15.68
CA LYS A 322 -7.98 9.91 14.41
C LYS A 322 -7.86 11.29 13.77
N ALA A 323 -7.73 12.34 14.56
CA ALA A 323 -7.37 13.65 14.05
C ALA A 323 -5.96 13.63 13.42
N LEU A 324 -4.98 13.00 14.09
CA LEU A 324 -3.63 12.80 13.54
C LEU A 324 -3.63 11.90 12.29
N TYR A 325 -4.46 10.88 12.27
CA TYR A 325 -4.65 10.04 11.08
C TYR A 325 -5.14 10.87 9.88
N LEU A 326 -6.18 11.69 10.06
CA LEU A 326 -6.69 12.58 9.00
C LEU A 326 -5.62 13.58 8.57
N LEU A 327 -4.91 14.17 9.51
CA LEU A 327 -3.79 15.07 9.21
C LEU A 327 -2.70 14.37 8.41
N ALA A 328 -2.34 13.13 8.78
CA ALA A 328 -1.33 12.34 8.06
C ALA A 328 -1.74 11.97 6.63
N LEU A 329 -3.04 11.92 6.33
CA LEU A 329 -3.55 11.75 4.96
C LEU A 329 -3.58 13.06 4.18
N LEU A 330 -3.94 14.17 4.81
CA LEU A 330 -4.19 15.45 4.14
C LEU A 330 -2.92 16.32 4.04
N ALA A 331 -2.04 16.30 5.04
CA ALA A 331 -0.84 17.13 5.06
C ALA A 331 0.12 16.85 3.89
N PRO A 332 0.39 15.57 3.49
CA PRO A 332 1.20 15.28 2.32
C PRO A 332 0.62 15.81 1.01
N LEU A 333 -0.68 16.15 1.01
CA LEU A 333 -1.39 16.74 -0.12
C LEU A 333 -1.54 18.26 0.02
N GLY A 334 -0.84 18.88 0.99
CA GLY A 334 -0.89 20.32 1.24
C GLY A 334 -2.29 20.82 1.63
N LEU A 335 -3.12 19.96 2.25
CA LEU A 335 -4.51 20.20 2.59
C LEU A 335 -5.40 20.58 1.37
N LEU A 336 -4.89 20.45 0.16
CA LEU A 336 -5.57 20.79 -1.10
C LEU A 336 -6.97 20.14 -1.23
N PRO A 337 -7.20 18.87 -0.79
CA PRO A 337 -8.51 18.25 -0.88
C PRO A 337 -9.63 19.07 -0.20
N LEU A 338 -9.32 19.85 0.83
CA LEU A 338 -10.30 20.67 1.57
C LEU A 338 -10.85 21.82 0.72
N ALA A 339 -10.12 22.27 -0.30
CA ALA A 339 -10.57 23.29 -1.24
C ALA A 339 -11.50 22.76 -2.34
N ALA A 340 -11.72 21.43 -2.39
CA ALA A 340 -12.63 20.78 -3.34
C ALA A 340 -13.55 19.77 -2.62
N PRO A 341 -14.45 20.21 -1.73
CA PRO A 341 -15.23 19.33 -0.86
C PRO A 341 -16.10 18.32 -1.64
N GLY A 342 -16.63 18.69 -2.81
CA GLY A 342 -17.38 17.76 -3.65
C GLY A 342 -16.56 16.59 -4.19
N ALA A 343 -15.28 16.81 -4.50
CA ALA A 343 -14.37 15.73 -4.90
C ALA A 343 -13.85 14.94 -3.67
N ALA A 344 -13.56 15.63 -2.57
CA ALA A 344 -13.10 15.04 -1.33
C ALA A 344 -14.15 14.11 -0.68
N ALA A 345 -15.45 14.41 -0.86
CA ALA A 345 -16.56 13.59 -0.38
C ALA A 345 -16.50 12.14 -0.92
N ALA A 346 -15.85 11.92 -2.05
CA ALA A 346 -15.62 10.58 -2.59
C ALA A 346 -14.76 9.67 -1.68
N ALA A 347 -13.96 10.26 -0.81
CA ALA A 347 -13.18 9.50 0.18
C ALA A 347 -14.02 9.07 1.41
N LEU A 348 -15.21 9.66 1.61
CA LEU A 348 -16.01 9.42 2.80
C LEU A 348 -16.41 7.96 3.03
N PRO A 349 -16.80 7.16 2.03
CA PRO A 349 -17.10 5.75 2.26
C PRO A 349 -15.93 4.98 2.89
N GLY A 350 -14.71 5.13 2.34
CA GLY A 350 -13.50 4.52 2.88
C GLY A 350 -13.10 5.11 4.24
N LEU A 351 -13.21 6.43 4.41
CA LEU A 351 -12.96 7.09 5.69
C LEU A 351 -13.95 6.66 6.77
N ALA A 352 -15.22 6.46 6.44
CA ALA A 352 -16.23 6.00 7.39
C ALA A 352 -15.85 4.62 7.95
N VAL A 353 -15.48 3.67 7.09
CA VAL A 353 -14.99 2.34 7.53
C VAL A 353 -13.81 2.48 8.48
N ASN A 354 -12.84 3.33 8.17
CA ASN A 354 -11.64 3.49 8.97
C ASN A 354 -11.92 4.25 10.28
N LEU A 355 -12.67 5.34 10.23
CA LEU A 355 -12.93 6.20 11.39
C LEU A 355 -13.92 5.58 12.38
N LEU A 356 -14.87 4.78 11.90
CA LEU A 356 -15.80 4.08 12.78
C LEU A 356 -15.16 2.85 13.45
N SER A 357 -14.03 2.36 12.97
CA SER A 357 -13.37 1.20 13.55
C SER A 357 -12.70 1.51 14.88
N THR A 358 -12.71 0.52 15.79
CA THR A 358 -11.88 0.51 17.00
C THR A 358 -10.50 -0.12 16.80
N ASP A 359 -10.28 -0.75 15.64
CA ASP A 359 -8.99 -1.36 15.28
C ASP A 359 -8.04 -0.29 14.73
N ALA A 360 -6.96 0.00 15.46
CA ALA A 360 -5.96 1.00 15.10
C ALA A 360 -5.28 0.74 13.74
N PHE A 361 -5.30 -0.49 13.25
CA PHE A 361 -4.74 -0.83 11.96
C PHE A 361 -5.51 -0.18 10.79
N LEU A 362 -6.84 0.03 10.94
CA LEU A 362 -7.67 0.66 9.91
C LEU A 362 -7.40 2.16 9.79
N PHE A 363 -7.22 2.86 10.90
CA PHE A 363 -6.93 4.30 10.90
C PHE A 363 -5.45 4.64 11.04
N HIS A 364 -4.59 3.83 10.41
CA HIS A 364 -3.18 4.14 10.24
C HIS A 364 -2.87 4.42 8.76
N HIS A 365 -2.35 5.61 8.46
CA HIS A 365 -2.18 6.13 7.09
C HIS A 365 -1.27 5.31 6.16
N ARG A 366 -0.52 4.33 6.68
CA ARG A 366 0.41 3.47 5.91
C ARG A 366 -0.10 2.03 5.76
N THR A 367 -1.38 1.77 5.94
CA THR A 367 -1.98 0.44 5.82
C THR A 367 -2.76 0.28 4.51
N PRO A 368 -2.99 -0.95 4.05
CA PRO A 368 -3.73 -1.22 2.82
C PRO A 368 -5.17 -0.69 2.80
N TYR A 369 -5.78 -0.47 3.97
CA TYR A 369 -7.13 0.10 4.08
C TYR A 369 -7.25 1.53 3.52
N GLN A 370 -6.12 2.20 3.29
CA GLN A 370 -6.11 3.51 2.62
C GLN A 370 -6.29 3.40 1.10
N ALA A 371 -6.33 2.20 0.54
CA ALA A 371 -6.62 1.97 -0.88
C ALA A 371 -7.98 2.55 -1.31
N PHE A 372 -8.93 2.64 -0.39
CA PHE A 372 -10.29 3.15 -0.63
C PHE A 372 -10.44 4.65 -0.35
N VAL A 373 -9.38 5.30 0.08
CA VAL A 373 -9.34 6.72 0.47
C VAL A 373 -8.39 7.51 -0.42
N LEU A 374 -7.16 7.01 -0.59
CA LEU A 374 -6.06 7.72 -1.25
C LEU A 374 -6.38 8.17 -2.68
N PRO A 375 -6.98 7.36 -3.59
CA PRO A 375 -7.23 7.80 -4.95
C PRO A 375 -8.13 9.04 -4.99
N PHE A 376 -9.15 9.10 -4.13
CA PHE A 376 -10.08 10.23 -4.08
C PHE A 376 -9.45 11.49 -3.47
N LEU A 377 -8.62 11.34 -2.45
CA LEU A 377 -7.87 12.47 -1.91
C LEU A 377 -6.87 13.03 -2.93
N MET A 378 -6.23 12.18 -3.75
CA MET A 378 -5.36 12.61 -4.84
C MET A 378 -6.14 13.37 -5.92
N LEU A 379 -7.30 12.86 -6.34
CA LEU A 379 -8.18 13.54 -7.30
C LEU A 379 -8.66 14.88 -6.73
N ALA A 380 -9.10 14.89 -5.47
CA ALA A 380 -9.53 16.10 -4.77
C ALA A 380 -8.39 17.13 -4.60
N ALA A 381 -7.16 16.69 -4.44
CA ALA A 381 -6.01 17.59 -4.36
C ALA A 381 -5.78 18.34 -5.69
N VAL A 382 -5.97 17.68 -6.84
CA VAL A 382 -5.91 18.35 -8.15
C VAL A 382 -7.02 19.37 -8.31
N GLU A 383 -8.25 18.99 -7.93
CA GLU A 383 -9.40 19.89 -8.00
C GLU A 383 -9.25 21.09 -7.05
N GLY A 384 -8.79 20.84 -5.82
CA GLY A 384 -8.54 21.90 -4.83
C GLY A 384 -7.42 22.84 -5.25
N PHE A 385 -6.38 22.31 -5.88
CA PHE A 385 -5.33 23.14 -6.47
C PHE A 385 -5.88 24.03 -7.61
N ALA A 386 -6.76 23.49 -8.47
CA ALA A 386 -7.44 24.28 -9.50
C ALA A 386 -8.23 25.41 -8.89
N THR A 387 -9.05 25.13 -7.86
CA THR A 387 -9.84 26.13 -7.13
C THR A 387 -8.96 27.23 -6.53
N LEU A 388 -7.89 26.86 -5.83
CA LEU A 388 -6.99 27.84 -5.21
C LEU A 388 -6.21 28.66 -6.22
N ARG A 389 -5.81 28.05 -7.33
CA ARG A 389 -5.09 28.75 -8.41
C ARG A 389 -5.91 29.85 -9.04
N GLU A 390 -7.23 29.72 -9.11
CA GLU A 390 -8.17 30.67 -9.67
C GLU A 390 -8.70 31.68 -8.65
N ALA A 391 -8.41 31.48 -7.36
CA ALA A 391 -8.94 32.29 -6.28
C ALA A 391 -8.45 33.76 -6.37
N ALA A 392 -9.39 34.72 -6.41
CA ALA A 392 -9.08 36.14 -6.51
C ALA A 392 -8.36 36.69 -5.26
N TRP A 393 -8.60 36.07 -4.09
CA TRP A 393 -7.97 36.44 -2.82
C TRP A 393 -6.53 35.96 -2.67
N TRP A 394 -6.01 35.12 -3.61
CA TRP A 394 -4.66 34.57 -3.51
C TRP A 394 -3.61 35.69 -3.52
N PRO A 395 -2.68 35.73 -2.55
CA PRO A 395 -1.70 36.79 -2.43
C PRO A 395 -0.79 36.85 -3.66
N ARG A 396 -0.71 38.02 -4.32
CA ARG A 396 0.09 38.22 -5.55
C ARG A 396 1.59 37.91 -5.37
N ARG A 397 2.10 37.98 -4.12
CA ARG A 397 3.50 37.72 -3.79
C ARG A 397 3.82 36.22 -3.67
N ILE A 398 2.80 35.34 -3.55
CA ILE A 398 2.97 33.92 -3.40
C ILE A 398 2.76 33.24 -4.77
N PRO A 399 3.78 32.54 -5.31
CA PRO A 399 3.61 31.82 -6.57
C PRO A 399 2.44 30.83 -6.47
N ARG A 400 1.61 30.76 -7.50
CA ARG A 400 0.42 29.87 -7.52
C ARG A 400 0.78 28.38 -7.46
N VAL A 401 2.05 28.01 -7.71
CA VAL A 401 2.58 26.65 -7.57
C VAL A 401 2.99 26.32 -6.12
N ALA A 402 3.10 27.31 -5.24
CA ALA A 402 3.58 27.12 -3.87
C ALA A 402 2.84 26.03 -3.07
N PRO A 403 1.52 25.86 -3.14
CA PRO A 403 0.83 24.79 -2.45
C PRO A 403 1.29 23.39 -2.89
N LEU A 404 1.54 23.21 -4.19
CA LEU A 404 2.02 21.93 -4.72
C LEU A 404 3.46 21.64 -4.27
N VAL A 405 4.33 22.67 -4.24
CA VAL A 405 5.69 22.54 -3.72
C VAL A 405 5.68 22.22 -2.23
N ALA A 406 4.86 22.92 -1.45
CA ALA A 406 4.71 22.64 -0.01
C ALA A 406 4.21 21.22 0.24
N ALA A 407 3.19 20.77 -0.51
CA ALA A 407 2.70 19.40 -0.48
C ALA A 407 3.82 18.39 -0.77
N GLY A 408 4.64 18.62 -1.81
CA GLY A 408 5.78 17.78 -2.14
C GLY A 408 6.82 17.70 -1.01
N VAL A 409 7.17 18.84 -0.39
CA VAL A 409 8.09 18.86 0.76
C VAL A 409 7.54 18.04 1.92
N VAL A 410 6.27 18.26 2.31
CA VAL A 410 5.62 17.52 3.40
C VAL A 410 5.52 16.03 3.07
N ALA A 411 5.19 15.68 1.82
CA ALA A 411 5.14 14.29 1.40
C ALA A 411 6.50 13.59 1.55
N VAL A 412 7.59 14.23 1.11
CA VAL A 412 8.96 13.69 1.26
C VAL A 412 9.35 13.56 2.73
N VAL A 413 9.04 14.56 3.56
CA VAL A 413 9.29 14.52 5.01
C VAL A 413 8.59 13.32 5.64
N LEU A 414 7.31 13.11 5.37
CA LEU A 414 6.54 12.01 5.95
C LEU A 414 6.87 10.64 5.32
N ALA A 415 7.40 10.62 4.10
CA ALA A 415 7.88 9.40 3.42
C ALA A 415 9.33 9.04 3.79
N SER A 416 10.06 9.90 4.50
CA SER A 416 11.49 9.75 4.80
C SER A 416 11.84 8.43 5.50
N ARG A 417 10.94 7.89 6.34
CA ARG A 417 11.10 6.58 6.97
C ARG A 417 11.32 5.44 5.97
N THR A 418 10.76 5.55 4.75
CA THR A 418 10.97 4.57 3.68
C THR A 418 12.40 4.61 3.15
N VAL A 419 13.06 5.78 3.23
CA VAL A 419 14.46 5.94 2.80
C VAL A 419 15.41 5.10 3.65
N ASN A 420 15.16 4.97 4.96
CA ASN A 420 15.95 4.11 5.83
C ASN A 420 15.92 2.63 5.42
N GLU A 421 14.83 2.18 4.80
CA GLU A 421 14.74 0.80 4.30
C GLU A 421 15.71 0.54 3.14
N LEU A 422 16.23 1.59 2.48
CA LEU A 422 17.26 1.50 1.46
C LEU A 422 18.67 1.31 2.03
N GLY A 423 18.87 1.46 3.34
CA GLY A 423 20.18 1.33 3.96
C GLY A 423 20.71 -0.09 3.94
N VAL A 424 22.01 -0.24 3.62
CA VAL A 424 22.70 -1.55 3.55
C VAL A 424 22.55 -2.36 4.83
N SER A 425 22.49 -1.71 6.00
CA SER A 425 22.26 -2.37 7.29
C SER A 425 20.90 -3.11 7.38
N LYS A 426 19.93 -2.75 6.51
CA LYS A 426 18.62 -3.40 6.43
C LYS A 426 18.60 -4.64 5.53
N TRP A 427 19.58 -4.77 4.64
CA TRP A 427 19.71 -5.89 3.69
C TRP A 427 20.72 -6.94 4.15
N ALA A 428 21.70 -6.55 4.97
CA ALA A 428 22.70 -7.45 5.47
C ALA A 428 22.06 -8.58 6.29
N LEU A 429 22.18 -9.79 5.81
CA LEU A 429 21.69 -10.98 6.51
C LEU A 429 22.60 -11.27 7.70
N GLY A 430 22.03 -11.34 8.88
CA GLY A 430 22.68 -11.84 10.08
C GLY A 430 22.92 -13.35 10.01
N PRO A 431 23.66 -13.93 10.97
CA PRO A 431 23.89 -15.37 11.04
C PRO A 431 22.60 -16.19 11.05
N GLU A 432 21.60 -15.70 11.78
CA GLU A 432 20.29 -16.31 11.94
C GLU A 432 19.49 -16.39 10.62
N GLN A 433 19.44 -15.31 9.84
CA GLN A 433 18.77 -15.29 8.54
C GLN A 433 19.51 -16.20 7.53
N ARG A 434 20.84 -16.18 7.53
CA ARG A 434 21.64 -17.07 6.67
C ARG A 434 21.39 -18.54 6.99
N ALA A 435 21.32 -18.91 8.27
CA ALA A 435 21.01 -20.26 8.72
C ALA A 435 19.61 -20.68 8.26
N ALA A 436 18.60 -19.81 8.44
CA ALA A 436 17.24 -20.09 7.96
C ALA A 436 17.22 -20.37 6.45
N HIS A 437 17.89 -19.53 5.65
CA HIS A 437 18.00 -19.75 4.20
C HIS A 437 18.71 -21.07 3.88
N ALA A 438 19.84 -21.39 4.54
CA ALA A 438 20.55 -22.63 4.34
C ALA A 438 19.70 -23.87 4.69
N LEU A 439 18.89 -23.79 5.75
CA LEU A 439 17.98 -24.87 6.12
C LEU A 439 16.80 -25.00 5.14
N MET A 440 16.24 -23.88 4.65
CA MET A 440 15.18 -23.92 3.64
C MET A 440 15.61 -24.62 2.34
N THR A 441 16.87 -24.48 1.92
CA THR A 441 17.37 -25.16 0.70
C THR A 441 17.44 -26.69 0.84
N ARG A 442 17.41 -27.23 2.07
CA ARG A 442 17.37 -28.67 2.33
C ARG A 442 15.97 -29.26 2.25
N VAL A 443 14.94 -28.40 2.25
CA VAL A 443 13.55 -28.84 2.12
C VAL A 443 13.26 -29.11 0.64
N PRO A 444 12.91 -30.35 0.26
CA PRO A 444 12.63 -30.64 -1.14
C PRO A 444 11.47 -29.80 -1.69
N PRO A 445 11.48 -29.44 -2.98
CA PRO A 445 10.37 -28.74 -3.61
C PRO A 445 9.09 -29.58 -3.55
N LEU A 446 7.94 -28.90 -3.54
CA LEU A 446 6.58 -29.46 -3.60
C LEU A 446 6.15 -30.37 -2.43
N ILE A 447 7.03 -30.75 -1.53
CA ILE A 447 6.71 -31.58 -0.36
C ILE A 447 5.93 -30.74 0.66
N PRO A 448 4.87 -31.30 1.32
CA PRO A 448 4.14 -30.63 2.39
C PRO A 448 5.05 -30.22 3.56
N VAL A 449 4.91 -28.95 4.00
CA VAL A 449 5.74 -28.39 5.08
C VAL A 449 4.92 -27.64 6.10
N SER A 450 5.38 -27.66 7.36
CA SER A 450 4.88 -26.79 8.43
C SER A 450 6.05 -25.96 8.96
N VAL A 451 6.02 -24.63 8.75
CA VAL A 451 7.18 -23.78 8.96
C VAL A 451 6.85 -22.51 9.72
N ASN A 452 7.88 -21.85 10.25
CA ASN A 452 7.74 -20.56 10.90
C ASN A 452 7.03 -19.55 9.98
N GLU A 453 6.19 -18.69 10.54
CA GLU A 453 5.43 -17.66 9.84
C GLU A 453 6.29 -16.85 8.85
N ARG A 454 7.52 -16.49 9.25
CA ARG A 454 8.44 -15.70 8.42
C ARG A 454 9.04 -16.47 7.25
N LEU A 455 9.05 -17.80 7.32
CA LEU A 455 9.60 -18.67 6.28
C LEU A 455 8.53 -19.10 5.27
N VAL A 456 7.25 -19.02 5.63
CA VAL A 456 6.14 -19.37 4.73
C VAL A 456 6.24 -18.66 3.38
N PRO A 457 6.46 -17.33 3.26
CA PRO A 457 6.56 -16.66 1.96
C PRO A 457 7.68 -17.18 1.05
N HIS A 458 8.71 -17.81 1.64
CA HIS A 458 9.82 -18.42 0.90
C HIS A 458 9.51 -19.83 0.40
N LEU A 459 8.55 -20.51 1.05
CA LEU A 459 8.24 -21.92 0.79
C LEU A 459 6.79 -22.13 0.27
N ALA A 460 6.00 -21.07 0.09
CA ALA A 460 4.59 -21.15 -0.30
C ALA A 460 4.35 -21.53 -1.77
N THR A 461 5.38 -21.70 -2.60
CA THR A 461 5.28 -22.20 -3.97
C THR A 461 5.09 -23.72 -3.99
N ARG A 462 4.04 -24.20 -3.30
CA ARG A 462 3.65 -25.62 -3.18
C ARG A 462 2.19 -25.75 -2.77
N ALA A 463 1.60 -26.90 -2.99
CA ALA A 463 0.19 -27.14 -2.66
C ALA A 463 -0.08 -27.02 -1.16
N GLU A 464 0.84 -27.49 -0.34
CA GLU A 464 0.69 -27.56 1.12
C GLU A 464 1.87 -26.90 1.84
N CYS A 465 1.63 -25.71 2.41
CA CYS A 465 2.56 -24.97 3.25
C CYS A 465 1.78 -24.41 4.45
N TYR A 466 2.11 -24.82 5.62
CA TYR A 466 1.39 -24.48 6.86
C TYR A 466 2.24 -23.59 7.76
N ILE A 467 1.57 -22.77 8.59
CA ILE A 467 2.23 -22.05 9.68
C ILE A 467 2.34 -23.01 10.88
N PHE A 468 3.56 -23.31 11.31
CA PHE A 468 3.77 -24.19 12.47
C PHE A 468 3.07 -23.64 13.73
N PRO A 469 2.41 -24.49 14.56
CA PRO A 469 2.33 -25.95 14.48
C PRO A 469 1.18 -26.52 13.63
N ALA A 470 0.40 -25.68 12.93
CA ALA A 470 -0.69 -26.20 12.08
C ALA A 470 -0.13 -27.12 10.97
N GLY A 471 -0.94 -28.11 10.59
CA GLY A 471 -0.62 -29.02 9.50
C GLY A 471 0.57 -29.97 9.77
N VAL A 472 1.04 -30.08 11.00
CA VAL A 472 2.14 -31.02 11.35
C VAL A 472 1.75 -32.46 11.04
N ASP A 473 0.48 -32.82 11.18
CA ASP A 473 -0.07 -34.13 10.85
C ASP A 473 0.06 -34.49 9.36
N ARG A 474 0.07 -33.50 8.48
CA ARG A 474 0.17 -33.61 7.02
C ARG A 474 1.58 -33.34 6.49
N ALA A 475 2.34 -32.51 7.20
CA ALA A 475 3.68 -32.09 6.80
C ALA A 475 4.67 -33.27 6.85
N GLN A 476 5.60 -33.29 5.90
CA GLN A 476 6.77 -34.19 5.90
C GLN A 476 8.01 -33.52 6.48
N TRP A 477 8.04 -32.19 6.46
CA TRP A 477 9.14 -31.39 7.01
C TRP A 477 8.60 -30.29 7.92
N VAL A 478 9.32 -30.03 8.99
CA VAL A 478 9.08 -28.93 9.92
C VAL A 478 10.34 -28.07 10.01
N LEU A 479 10.18 -26.75 9.91
CA LEU A 479 11.27 -25.78 10.10
C LEU A 479 10.78 -24.61 10.94
N ASP A 480 11.21 -24.54 12.18
CA ASP A 480 10.84 -23.45 13.10
C ASP A 480 11.99 -23.13 14.05
N ARG A 481 11.76 -22.15 14.92
CA ARG A 481 12.62 -21.83 16.05
C ARG A 481 12.74 -23.06 16.96
N GLU A 482 13.94 -23.36 17.37
CA GLU A 482 14.19 -24.47 18.28
C GLU A 482 13.38 -24.37 19.57
N SER A 483 13.20 -23.13 20.08
CA SER A 483 12.37 -22.85 21.26
C SER A 483 10.88 -23.12 21.07
N SER A 484 10.37 -23.15 19.84
CA SER A 484 8.95 -23.42 19.52
C SER A 484 8.65 -24.90 19.34
N ILE A 485 9.69 -25.75 19.18
CA ILE A 485 9.58 -27.16 18.88
C ILE A 485 9.56 -27.97 20.20
N THR A 486 8.44 -28.61 20.51
CA THR A 486 8.28 -29.51 21.65
C THR A 486 7.92 -30.91 21.17
N ARG A 487 8.24 -31.96 21.94
CA ARG A 487 7.90 -33.35 21.59
C ARG A 487 6.41 -33.57 21.33
N GLU A 488 5.54 -32.88 22.08
CA GLU A 488 4.09 -32.91 21.87
C GLU A 488 3.64 -32.44 20.50
N LYS A 489 4.34 -31.44 19.95
CA LYS A 489 4.00 -30.85 18.64
C LYS A 489 4.57 -31.64 17.46
N VAL A 490 5.70 -32.33 17.66
CA VAL A 490 6.46 -32.97 16.55
C VAL A 490 6.71 -34.47 16.81
N GLY A 491 5.77 -35.16 17.46
CA GLY A 491 5.85 -36.61 17.61
C GLY A 491 6.02 -37.30 16.25
N GLY A 492 7.01 -38.21 16.14
CA GLY A 492 7.32 -38.90 14.87
C GLY A 492 8.20 -38.14 13.89
N PHE A 493 8.79 -37.02 14.31
CA PHE A 493 9.78 -36.30 13.51
C PHE A 493 11.19 -36.47 14.08
N GLU A 494 12.16 -36.58 13.20
CA GLU A 494 13.59 -36.66 13.53
C GLU A 494 14.28 -35.34 13.18
N VAL A 495 15.18 -34.90 14.03
CA VAL A 495 15.97 -33.68 13.80
C VAL A 495 17.02 -33.96 12.72
N VAL A 496 16.94 -33.24 11.62
CA VAL A 496 17.89 -33.28 10.51
C VAL A 496 19.04 -32.30 10.70
N ALA A 497 18.75 -31.12 11.22
CA ALA A 497 19.76 -30.09 11.47
C ALA A 497 19.29 -29.08 12.51
N ARG A 498 20.26 -28.49 13.22
CA ARG A 498 20.07 -27.31 14.10
C ARG A 498 21.12 -26.28 13.76
N GLU A 499 20.71 -25.03 13.59
CA GLU A 499 21.62 -23.94 13.21
C GLU A 499 21.08 -22.59 13.67
N GLN A 500 21.86 -21.83 14.42
CA GLN A 500 21.52 -20.46 14.87
C GLN A 500 20.09 -20.31 15.43
N GLY A 501 19.65 -21.23 16.30
CA GLY A 501 18.35 -21.23 16.93
C GLY A 501 17.18 -21.71 16.04
N TRP A 502 17.45 -22.23 14.86
CA TRP A 502 16.51 -22.94 14.00
C TRP A 502 16.71 -24.45 14.07
N ALA A 503 15.62 -25.18 13.95
CA ALA A 503 15.67 -26.64 13.82
C ALA A 503 14.85 -27.10 12.61
N LEU A 504 15.46 -27.93 11.78
CA LEU A 504 14.85 -28.61 10.64
C LEU A 504 14.62 -30.06 11.00
N LEU A 505 13.38 -30.51 10.87
CA LEU A 505 12.97 -31.88 11.16
C LEU A 505 12.31 -32.49 9.93
N ARG A 506 12.45 -33.82 9.82
CA ARG A 506 11.79 -34.65 8.81
C ARG A 506 10.97 -35.71 9.52
N ARG A 507 9.81 -36.05 8.95
CA ARG A 507 8.98 -37.14 9.45
C ARG A 507 9.78 -38.43 9.34
N GLY A 508 9.83 -39.21 10.43
CA GLY A 508 10.39 -40.56 10.46
C GLY A 508 9.63 -41.47 9.48
N SER A 509 10.33 -42.42 8.91
CA SER A 509 9.78 -43.42 7.99
C SER A 509 8.82 -44.38 8.69
#